data_d142aa81184d2c1b945fc49205d0096c
#
_entry.id   d142aa81184d2c1b945fc49205d0096c
#
_cell.length_a   1.000
_cell.length_b   1.000
_cell.length_c   1.000
_cell.angle_alpha   90.00
_cell.angle_beta   90.00
_cell.angle_gamma   90.00
#
_symmetry.space_group_name_H-M   'P 1'
#
loop_
_entity.id
_entity.type
_entity.pdbx_description
1 polymer ?
#
loop_
_entity_poly.entity_id
_entity_poly.type
_entity_poly.pdbx_seq_one_letter_code
_entity_poly.pdbx_strand_id
1 'polypeptide(L)'
;MPSSNKVRKVTSENYPTDAGREGELIFRLVYQQAGCKKPFSRLWLSSMEENAIREGFAHLKPSTEYDALYNAALCRERADWMVGINASRLFSCLYNQPLAVGRVMTPVLAMTVVREASIAAFTPEKFYT
;
A
#
# COMPACT_ATOMS: atom_id res chain seq x y z
N MET A 1 27.98 -3.44 9.61
CA MET A 1 27.52 -3.67 8.23
C MET A 1 27.28 -5.17 8.07
N PRO A 2 26.06 -5.66 7.83
CA PRO A 2 25.87 -7.08 7.57
C PRO A 2 26.40 -7.41 6.18
N SER A 3 27.22 -8.45 6.11
CA SER A 3 27.98 -8.84 4.93
C SER A 3 27.07 -9.12 3.75
N SER A 4 27.39 -8.54 2.61
CA SER A 4 26.73 -8.69 1.31
C SER A 4 26.57 -10.15 0.81
N ASN A 5 27.16 -11.10 1.49
CA ASN A 5 27.12 -12.52 1.14
C ASN A 5 25.85 -13.26 1.59
N LYS A 6 25.10 -12.73 2.56
CA LYS A 6 23.86 -13.39 3.00
C LYS A 6 22.67 -13.13 2.07
N VAL A 7 22.66 -11.99 1.41
CA VAL A 7 21.59 -11.64 0.45
C VAL A 7 21.76 -12.42 -0.87
N ARG A 8 22.98 -12.80 -1.24
CA ARG A 8 23.26 -13.59 -2.45
C ARG A 8 22.80 -15.05 -2.40
N LYS A 9 22.48 -15.57 -1.21
CA LYS A 9 22.06 -16.98 -1.01
C LYS A 9 20.56 -17.19 -1.00
N VAL A 10 19.77 -16.13 -1.12
CA VAL A 10 18.33 -16.23 -1.41
C VAL A 10 18.19 -16.44 -2.91
N THR A 11 18.66 -17.58 -3.33
CA THR A 11 18.52 -18.10 -4.70
C THR A 11 17.25 -18.91 -4.75
N SER A 12 16.34 -18.40 -5.37
CA SER A 12 15.24 -18.87 -6.18
C SER A 12 13.98 -18.08 -5.82
N GLU A 13 13.63 -17.21 -6.59
CA GLU A 13 12.63 -17.37 -7.63
C GLU A 13 11.20 -17.28 -7.12
N ASN A 14 10.91 -17.51 -5.82
CA ASN A 14 9.56 -17.53 -5.29
C ASN A 14 9.50 -16.66 -4.04
N TYR A 15 9.04 -15.43 -4.19
CA TYR A 15 8.94 -14.51 -3.06
C TYR A 15 7.49 -14.38 -2.61
N PRO A 16 7.14 -14.86 -1.42
CA PRO A 16 5.86 -14.64 -0.80
C PRO A 16 5.83 -13.23 -0.21
N THR A 17 5.22 -12.30 -0.89
CA THR A 17 4.68 -11.07 -0.33
C THR A 17 3.17 -11.13 -0.49
N ASP A 18 2.46 -10.27 0.24
CA ASP A 18 1.01 -10.21 0.15
C ASP A 18 0.54 -10.16 -1.31
N ALA A 19 -0.50 -10.94 -1.61
CA ALA A 19 -1.15 -10.97 -2.91
C ALA A 19 -1.91 -9.66 -3.12
N GLY A 20 -1.18 -8.61 -3.48
CA GLY A 20 -1.74 -7.29 -3.63
C GLY A 20 -0.75 -6.28 -4.22
N ARG A 21 -1.27 -5.11 -4.54
CA ARG A 21 -0.53 -4.01 -5.13
C ARG A 21 0.64 -3.54 -4.25
N GLU A 22 0.41 -3.41 -2.96
CA GLU A 22 1.42 -2.95 -2.00
C GLU A 22 2.52 -4.01 -1.79
N GLY A 23 2.15 -5.29 -1.71
CA GLY A 23 3.10 -6.39 -1.61
C GLY A 23 4.01 -6.50 -2.81
N GLU A 24 3.48 -6.28 -4.03
CA GLU A 24 4.28 -6.24 -5.24
C GLU A 24 5.28 -5.07 -5.24
N LEU A 25 4.85 -3.89 -4.81
CA LEU A 25 5.71 -2.72 -4.69
C LEU A 25 6.86 -2.96 -3.71
N ILE A 26 6.55 -3.41 -2.50
CA ILE A 26 7.55 -3.69 -1.45
C ILE A 26 8.57 -4.71 -1.96
N PHE A 27 8.11 -5.79 -2.56
CA PHE A 27 8.99 -6.81 -3.10
C PHE A 27 9.96 -6.23 -4.15
N ARG A 28 9.45 -5.49 -5.13
CA ARG A 28 10.29 -4.94 -6.22
C ARG A 28 11.27 -3.89 -5.72
N LEU A 29 10.89 -3.06 -4.76
CA LEU A 29 11.81 -2.10 -4.15
C LEU A 29 12.97 -2.81 -3.43
N VAL A 30 12.68 -3.84 -2.65
CA VAL A 30 13.72 -4.66 -1.98
C VAL A 30 14.59 -5.37 -3.00
N TYR A 31 14.00 -5.94 -4.04
CA TYR A 31 14.70 -6.63 -5.12
C TYR A 31 15.67 -5.70 -5.85
N GLN A 32 15.23 -4.50 -6.20
CA GLN A 32 16.06 -3.47 -6.83
C GLN A 32 17.17 -2.99 -5.89
N GLN A 33 16.84 -2.74 -4.62
CA GLN A 33 17.82 -2.31 -3.62
C GLN A 33 18.89 -3.37 -3.37
N ALA A 34 18.55 -4.64 -3.46
CA ALA A 34 19.49 -5.76 -3.37
C ALA A 34 20.39 -5.90 -4.63
N GLY A 35 20.15 -5.12 -5.68
CA GLY A 35 20.90 -5.20 -6.95
C GLY A 35 20.73 -6.53 -7.67
N CYS A 36 19.66 -7.26 -7.41
CA CYS A 36 19.39 -8.54 -8.03
C CYS A 36 18.93 -8.35 -9.49
N LYS A 37 19.45 -9.18 -10.41
CA LYS A 37 19.13 -9.10 -11.84
C LYS A 37 18.58 -10.42 -12.41
N LYS A 38 18.32 -11.40 -11.53
CA LYS A 38 17.81 -12.71 -11.97
C LYS A 38 16.32 -12.61 -12.30
N PRO A 39 15.82 -13.37 -13.28
CA PRO A 39 14.38 -13.48 -13.47
C PRO A 39 13.72 -14.09 -12.23
N PHE A 40 12.50 -13.66 -11.91
CA PHE A 40 11.76 -14.17 -10.77
C PHE A 40 10.31 -14.46 -11.16
N SER A 41 9.72 -15.40 -10.45
CA SER A 41 8.31 -15.75 -10.56
C SER A 41 7.56 -15.36 -9.29
N ARG A 42 6.30 -15.04 -9.44
CA ARG A 42 5.45 -14.62 -8.31
C ARG A 42 4.57 -15.77 -7.85
N LEU A 43 4.62 -16.01 -6.55
CA LEU A 43 3.67 -16.84 -5.85
C LEU A 43 2.51 -15.98 -5.37
N TRP A 44 1.32 -16.21 -5.91
CA TRP A 44 0.13 -15.44 -5.57
C TRP A 44 -0.81 -16.30 -4.74
N LEU A 45 -0.91 -16.00 -3.45
CA LEU A 45 -1.74 -16.75 -2.51
C LEU A 45 -2.87 -15.87 -1.97
N SER A 46 -4.09 -16.37 -2.06
CA SER A 46 -5.28 -15.76 -1.45
C SER A 46 -5.67 -16.42 -0.12
N SER A 47 -5.13 -17.59 0.19
CA SER A 47 -5.36 -18.35 1.41
C SER A 47 -4.07 -19.01 1.89
N MET A 48 -3.95 -19.19 3.21
CA MET A 48 -2.82 -19.90 3.85
C MET A 48 -3.11 -21.38 4.10
N GLU A 49 -4.16 -21.92 3.50
CA GLU A 49 -4.46 -23.36 3.56
C GLU A 49 -3.43 -24.16 2.77
N GLU A 50 -3.13 -25.37 3.26
CA GLU A 50 -2.09 -26.23 2.66
C GLU A 50 -2.36 -26.52 1.18
N ASN A 51 -3.60 -26.78 0.81
CA ASN A 51 -3.99 -27.04 -0.57
C ASN A 51 -3.79 -25.83 -1.47
N ALA A 52 -4.17 -24.62 -1.00
CA ALA A 52 -3.96 -23.37 -1.73
C ALA A 52 -2.48 -23.05 -1.92
N ILE A 53 -1.64 -23.33 -0.93
CA ILE A 53 -0.20 -23.17 -1.03
C ILE A 53 0.39 -24.12 -2.07
N ARG A 54 0.03 -25.41 -2.04
CA ARG A 54 0.51 -26.40 -3.03
C ARG A 54 0.11 -26.02 -4.44
N GLU A 55 -1.14 -25.61 -4.64
CA GLU A 55 -1.67 -25.14 -5.93
C GLU A 55 -0.95 -23.88 -6.40
N GLY A 56 -0.72 -22.90 -5.52
CA GLY A 56 0.01 -21.69 -5.83
C GLY A 56 1.43 -21.97 -6.33
N PHE A 57 2.15 -22.90 -5.71
CA PHE A 57 3.48 -23.33 -6.19
C PHE A 57 3.43 -24.06 -7.54
N ALA A 58 2.37 -24.76 -7.84
CA ALA A 58 2.18 -25.38 -9.14
C ALA A 58 1.87 -24.38 -10.28
N HIS A 59 1.34 -23.20 -9.93
CA HIS A 59 0.89 -22.17 -10.87
C HIS A 59 1.64 -20.84 -10.69
N LEU A 60 2.96 -20.90 -10.59
CA LEU A 60 3.81 -19.70 -10.51
C LEU A 60 3.69 -18.88 -11.80
N LYS A 61 3.54 -17.56 -11.64
CA LYS A 61 3.41 -16.63 -12.75
C LYS A 61 4.67 -15.81 -12.96
N PRO A 62 5.05 -15.51 -14.20
CA PRO A 62 6.20 -14.65 -14.48
C PRO A 62 5.97 -13.23 -13.96
N SER A 63 7.03 -12.57 -13.52
CA SER A 63 6.99 -11.22 -12.95
C SER A 63 6.36 -10.18 -13.87
N THR A 64 6.45 -10.40 -15.19
CA THR A 64 5.94 -9.47 -16.22
C THR A 64 4.41 -9.31 -16.17
N GLU A 65 3.68 -10.31 -15.72
CA GLU A 65 2.22 -10.19 -15.55
C GLU A 65 1.82 -9.16 -14.48
N TYR A 66 2.72 -8.85 -13.56
CA TYR A 66 2.49 -7.93 -12.45
C TYR A 66 3.09 -6.52 -12.65
N ASP A 67 3.63 -6.21 -13.85
CA ASP A 67 4.21 -4.91 -14.15
C ASP A 67 3.20 -3.78 -14.07
N ALA A 68 1.99 -3.99 -14.55
CA ALA A 68 0.91 -3.01 -14.44
C ALA A 68 0.52 -2.75 -12.97
N LEU A 69 0.48 -3.81 -12.15
CA LEU A 69 0.19 -3.73 -10.72
C LEU A 69 1.27 -2.94 -9.96
N TYR A 70 2.54 -3.21 -10.26
CA TYR A 70 3.68 -2.48 -9.73
C TYR A 70 3.63 -1.00 -10.09
N ASN A 71 3.42 -0.68 -11.37
CA ASN A 71 3.34 0.69 -11.84
C ASN A 71 2.19 1.46 -11.20
N ALA A 72 1.03 0.81 -11.02
CA ALA A 72 -0.10 1.41 -10.33
C ALA A 72 0.21 1.73 -8.86
N ALA A 73 0.92 0.83 -8.17
CA ALA A 73 1.36 1.06 -6.79
C ALA A 73 2.37 2.21 -6.70
N LEU A 74 3.35 2.23 -7.58
CA LEU A 74 4.39 3.27 -7.63
C LEU A 74 3.80 4.65 -7.96
N CYS A 75 2.86 4.73 -8.89
CA CYS A 75 2.16 5.98 -9.20
C CYS A 75 1.38 6.50 -8.00
N ARG A 76 0.69 5.60 -7.29
CA ARG A 76 -0.04 5.95 -6.08
C ARG A 76 0.88 6.46 -4.97
N GLU A 77 1.96 5.75 -4.69
CA GLU A 77 2.95 6.16 -3.68
C GLU A 77 3.47 7.57 -3.97
N ARG A 78 3.90 7.83 -5.21
CA ARG A 78 4.42 9.13 -5.63
C ARG A 78 3.37 10.23 -5.55
N ALA A 79 2.14 9.97 -5.96
CA ALA A 79 1.05 10.93 -5.88
C ALA A 79 0.71 11.27 -4.42
N ASP A 80 0.59 10.27 -3.56
CA ASP A 80 0.32 10.45 -2.14
C ASP A 80 1.45 11.26 -1.46
N TRP A 81 2.69 10.98 -1.81
CA TRP A 81 3.84 11.72 -1.29
C TRP A 81 3.86 13.17 -1.77
N MET A 82 3.68 13.41 -3.06
CA MET A 82 3.69 14.77 -3.64
C MET A 82 2.56 15.63 -3.08
N VAL A 83 1.35 15.11 -3.05
CA VAL A 83 0.18 15.84 -2.52
C VAL A 83 0.33 16.06 -1.02
N GLY A 84 0.68 15.03 -0.27
CA GLY A 84 0.81 15.08 1.18
C GLY A 84 1.83 16.11 1.64
N ILE A 85 3.03 16.11 1.07
CA ILE A 85 4.09 17.05 1.44
C ILE A 85 3.74 18.48 1.05
N ASN A 86 3.34 18.72 -0.19
CA ASN A 86 3.09 20.07 -0.67
C ASN A 86 1.89 20.72 0.03
N ALA A 87 0.78 19.99 0.17
CA ALA A 87 -0.40 20.48 0.85
C ALA A 87 -0.15 20.71 2.35
N SER A 88 0.53 19.78 3.03
CA SER A 88 0.86 19.96 4.46
C SER A 88 1.73 21.19 4.69
N ARG A 89 2.75 21.40 3.85
CA ARG A 89 3.60 22.60 3.94
C ARG A 89 2.83 23.88 3.65
N LEU A 90 2.03 23.89 2.58
CA LEU A 90 1.22 25.05 2.22
C LEU A 90 0.28 25.46 3.35
N PHE A 91 -0.51 24.55 3.87
CA PHE A 91 -1.46 24.85 4.94
C PHE A 91 -0.76 25.17 6.26
N SER A 92 0.36 24.52 6.56
CA SER A 92 1.13 24.88 7.75
C SER A 92 1.68 26.31 7.69
N CYS A 93 2.13 26.76 6.51
CA CYS A 93 2.56 28.14 6.30
C CYS A 93 1.40 29.14 6.35
N LEU A 94 0.27 28.82 5.72
CA LEU A 94 -0.89 29.72 5.69
C LEU A 94 -1.51 29.96 7.08
N TYR A 95 -1.57 28.92 7.89
CA TYR A 95 -2.20 28.96 9.21
C TYR A 95 -1.21 29.12 10.37
N ASN A 96 0.09 29.19 10.06
CA ASN A 96 1.17 29.33 11.02
C ASN A 96 1.13 28.29 12.16
N GLN A 97 0.77 27.06 11.82
CA GLN A 97 0.74 25.91 12.74
C GLN A 97 0.94 24.61 11.96
N PRO A 98 1.46 23.55 12.59
CA PRO A 98 1.68 22.28 11.90
C PRO A 98 0.35 21.63 11.53
N LEU A 99 0.05 21.57 10.24
CA LEU A 99 -1.13 20.94 9.67
C LEU A 99 -0.72 19.80 8.74
N ALA A 100 -1.23 18.61 9.01
CA ALA A 100 -0.99 17.45 8.19
C ALA A 100 -2.18 17.22 7.23
N VAL A 101 -1.86 17.09 5.95
CA VAL A 101 -2.83 16.77 4.89
C VAL A 101 -2.48 15.42 4.29
N GLY A 102 -3.46 14.56 4.14
CA GLY A 102 -3.29 13.23 3.56
C GLY A 102 -4.56 12.72 2.88
N ARG A 103 -4.37 11.87 1.90
CA ARG A 103 -5.44 11.32 1.07
C ARG A 103 -6.54 10.57 1.84
N VAL A 104 -6.17 9.92 2.92
CA VAL A 104 -7.13 9.19 3.79
C VAL A 104 -7.51 10.05 4.99
N MET A 105 -6.54 10.60 5.67
CA MET A 105 -6.73 11.33 6.93
C MET A 105 -7.63 12.56 6.76
N THR A 106 -7.43 13.36 5.72
CA THR A 106 -8.21 14.58 5.52
C THR A 106 -9.69 14.31 5.19
N PRO A 107 -10.04 13.40 4.27
CA PRO A 107 -11.44 13.02 4.05
C PRO A 107 -12.10 12.41 5.28
N VAL A 108 -11.41 11.56 6.03
CA VAL A 108 -11.96 10.97 7.27
C VAL A 108 -12.26 12.05 8.31
N LEU A 109 -11.35 13.01 8.49
CA LEU A 109 -11.58 14.15 9.37
C LEU A 109 -12.80 14.97 8.91
N ALA A 110 -12.91 15.26 7.61
CA ALA A 110 -14.06 15.98 7.06
C ALA A 110 -15.38 15.23 7.31
N MET A 111 -15.41 13.92 7.10
CA MET A 111 -16.60 13.09 7.41
C MET A 111 -16.94 13.14 8.90
N THR A 112 -15.95 13.11 9.78
CA THR A 112 -16.15 13.22 11.24
C THR A 112 -16.77 14.57 11.60
N VAL A 113 -16.24 15.66 11.07
CA VAL A 113 -16.77 17.01 11.33
C VAL A 113 -18.21 17.15 10.83
N VAL A 114 -18.52 16.65 9.63
CA VAL A 114 -19.89 16.64 9.10
C VAL A 114 -20.82 15.82 10.00
N ARG A 115 -20.36 14.68 10.49
CA ARG A 115 -21.14 13.83 11.40
C ARG A 115 -21.42 14.53 12.73
N GLU A 116 -20.42 15.16 13.33
CA GLU A 116 -20.57 15.94 14.56
C GLU A 116 -21.57 17.09 14.39
N ALA A 117 -21.49 17.82 13.28
CA ALA A 117 -22.45 18.86 12.96
C ALA A 117 -23.90 18.31 12.84
N SER A 118 -24.05 17.14 12.22
CA SER A 118 -25.34 16.46 12.09
C SER A 118 -25.90 16.01 13.46
N ILE A 119 -25.04 15.57 14.37
CA ILE A 119 -25.44 15.19 15.74
C ILE A 119 -25.87 16.44 16.52
N ALA A 120 -25.10 17.53 16.40
CA ALA A 120 -25.44 18.78 17.08
C ALA A 120 -26.76 19.43 16.59
N ALA A 121 -27.09 19.22 15.32
CA ALA A 121 -28.34 19.71 14.70
C ALA A 121 -29.49 18.71 14.83
N PHE A 122 -29.31 17.58 15.48
CA PHE A 122 -30.30 16.53 15.55
C PHE A 122 -31.49 16.96 16.42
N THR A 123 -32.70 16.94 15.82
CA THR A 123 -33.97 17.09 16.52
C THR A 123 -34.68 15.75 16.55
N PRO A 124 -34.99 15.21 17.76
CA PRO A 124 -35.66 13.91 17.86
C PRO A 124 -37.09 14.00 17.34
N GLU A 125 -37.43 13.15 16.39
CA GLU A 125 -38.80 12.98 15.89
C GLU A 125 -39.38 11.66 16.40
N LYS A 126 -40.65 11.69 16.76
CA LYS A 126 -41.38 10.46 17.12
C LYS A 126 -41.77 9.72 15.84
N PHE A 127 -41.33 8.48 15.73
CA PHE A 127 -41.77 7.58 14.67
C PHE A 127 -42.45 6.36 15.24
N TYR A 128 -43.38 5.79 14.50
CA TYR A 128 -44.12 4.60 14.87
C TYR A 128 -43.87 3.54 13.81
N THR A 129 -43.57 2.30 14.25
CA THR A 129 -43.42 1.11 13.41
C THR A 129 -44.67 0.25 13.44
#